data_4a31eb6f2613db214ebb0651e309f87a
#
_entry.id   4a31eb6f2613db214ebb0651e309f87a
#
_cell.length_a   1.000
_cell.length_b   1.000
_cell.length_c   1.000
_cell.angle_alpha   90.00
_cell.angle_beta   90.00
_cell.angle_gamma   90.00
#
_symmetry.space_group_name_H-M   'P 1'
#
loop_
_entity.id
_entity.type
_entity.pdbx_description
1 polymer ?
#
loop_
_entity_poly.entity_id
_entity_poly.type
_entity_poly.pdbx_seq_one_letter_code
_entity_poly.pdbx_strand_id
1 'polypeptide(L)'
;MLKLNRRDGLLVLLHRRFTVLPPLIMVVLALVVPAEVRGQKAASSKIELKTTSFTPGGFIPKRFTCEAADVSPALAWTDPPPGTRSFAIIEDDPDAPSGTFVHWVVYDLPAAYRKLPEALSGNDQMSGGGRQGTNDFSRTGYSGPCPPPGRPHRYFIRLYAVGVILNLHPAATRKELDEAMQSHILARGELMGRFAR
;
A
#
# COMPACT_ATOMS: atom_id res chain seq x y z
N MET A 1 54.36 21.39 82.41
CA MET A 1 54.32 22.19 83.70
C MET A 1 52.92 22.68 83.90
N LEU A 2 52.33 22.33 85.03
CA LEU A 2 50.98 22.69 85.47
C LEU A 2 50.78 24.21 85.63
N LYS A 3 49.56 24.68 85.32
CA LYS A 3 48.82 25.47 86.33
C LYS A 3 47.35 25.53 85.96
N LEU A 4 46.54 24.91 86.87
CA LEU A 4 45.10 25.18 87.01
C LEU A 4 44.94 26.65 87.42
N ASN A 5 43.82 27.27 87.04
CA ASN A 5 43.13 28.23 87.90
C ASN A 5 41.60 28.15 87.62
N ARG A 6 40.92 27.85 88.69
CA ARG A 6 39.47 27.84 88.88
C ARG A 6 39.00 29.28 89.12
N ARG A 7 37.86 29.67 88.55
CA ARG A 7 36.87 30.52 89.27
C ARG A 7 35.55 30.54 88.52
N ASP A 8 34.59 30.20 89.23
CA ASP A 8 33.15 30.19 89.16
C ASP A 8 32.52 31.32 88.26
N GLY A 9 31.52 30.96 87.46
CA GLY A 9 30.72 31.90 86.74
C GLY A 9 29.50 31.21 86.08
N LEU A 10 28.37 31.34 86.75
CA LEU A 10 27.00 30.93 86.47
C LEU A 10 26.65 31.00 84.95
N LEU A 11 26.41 29.87 84.31
CA LEU A 11 26.03 29.80 82.89
C LEU A 11 24.50 29.76 82.80
N VAL A 12 23.88 30.84 82.41
CA VAL A 12 22.44 30.93 82.05
C VAL A 12 22.23 30.29 80.70
N LEU A 13 21.62 29.12 80.71
CA LEU A 13 21.23 28.41 79.45
C LEU A 13 20.00 29.09 78.84
N LEU A 14 20.21 29.95 77.85
CA LEU A 14 19.15 30.41 76.95
C LEU A 14 18.83 29.31 75.92
N HIS A 15 17.76 28.55 76.18
CA HIS A 15 17.21 27.64 75.23
C HIS A 15 16.54 28.42 74.07
N ARG A 16 17.27 28.61 72.98
CA ARG A 16 16.66 28.97 71.69
C ARG A 16 15.99 27.75 71.11
N ARG A 17 14.66 27.70 71.19
CA ARG A 17 13.85 26.74 70.45
C ARG A 17 13.93 27.09 68.96
N PHE A 18 14.73 26.34 68.19
CA PHE A 18 14.64 26.30 66.75
C PHE A 18 13.42 25.52 66.36
N THR A 19 12.36 26.17 65.93
CA THR A 19 11.22 25.54 65.24
C THR A 19 11.68 25.20 63.82
N VAL A 20 12.00 23.92 63.63
CA VAL A 20 12.27 23.35 62.30
C VAL A 20 10.92 23.15 61.62
N LEU A 21 10.58 23.98 60.65
CA LEU A 21 9.47 23.72 59.72
C LEU A 21 9.82 22.48 58.88
N PRO A 22 8.90 21.53 58.75
CA PRO A 22 9.12 20.40 57.82
C PRO A 22 9.12 20.92 56.36
N PRO A 23 9.98 20.36 55.49
CA PRO A 23 9.96 20.70 54.08
C PRO A 23 8.64 20.25 53.43
N LEU A 24 7.94 21.19 52.83
CA LEU A 24 6.74 20.92 52.02
C LEU A 24 7.17 20.11 50.80
N ILE A 25 6.98 18.76 50.87
CA ILE A 25 7.21 17.90 49.71
C ILE A 25 6.08 18.17 48.73
N MET A 26 6.39 18.98 47.73
CA MET A 26 5.50 19.20 46.56
C MET A 26 5.54 17.93 45.67
N VAL A 27 4.57 17.04 45.87
CA VAL A 27 4.38 15.90 44.98
C VAL A 27 3.81 16.42 43.68
N VAL A 28 4.67 16.60 42.69
CA VAL A 28 4.25 16.88 41.32
C VAL A 28 3.71 15.57 40.72
N LEU A 29 2.40 15.42 40.74
CA LEU A 29 1.70 14.33 40.09
C LEU A 29 1.76 14.57 38.57
N ALA A 30 2.76 14.02 37.90
CA ALA A 30 2.85 14.05 36.45
C ALA A 30 1.69 13.19 35.90
N LEU A 31 0.65 13.86 35.39
CA LEU A 31 -0.40 13.24 34.61
C LEU A 31 0.23 12.73 33.29
N VAL A 32 0.61 11.47 33.27
CA VAL A 32 0.94 10.74 32.03
C VAL A 32 -0.35 10.58 31.25
N VAL A 33 -0.63 11.50 30.34
CA VAL A 33 -1.71 11.34 29.36
C VAL A 33 -1.20 10.31 28.33
N PRO A 34 -1.84 9.14 28.22
CA PRO A 34 -1.48 8.21 27.16
C PRO A 34 -1.76 8.90 25.82
N ALA A 35 -0.71 9.10 25.01
CA ALA A 35 -0.85 9.51 23.64
C ALA A 35 -1.60 8.38 22.90
N GLU A 36 -2.88 8.58 22.64
CA GLU A 36 -3.63 7.71 21.73
C GLU A 36 -2.97 7.85 20.36
N VAL A 37 -2.17 6.86 19.99
CA VAL A 37 -1.71 6.67 18.62
C VAL A 37 -2.96 6.28 17.82
N ARG A 38 -3.71 7.29 17.38
CA ARG A 38 -4.71 7.10 16.33
C ARG A 38 -3.96 6.62 15.11
N GLY A 39 -4.06 5.32 14.85
CA GLY A 39 -3.64 4.74 13.58
C GLY A 39 -4.41 5.44 12.46
N GLN A 40 -3.84 6.50 11.90
CA GLN A 40 -4.32 7.07 10.67
C GLN A 40 -4.18 5.97 9.61
N LYS A 41 -5.32 5.35 9.25
CA LYS A 41 -5.41 4.53 8.03
C LYS A 41 -4.98 5.47 6.90
N ALA A 42 -3.73 5.34 6.46
CA ALA A 42 -3.18 6.18 5.41
C ALA A 42 -4.12 6.07 4.20
N ALA A 43 -4.73 7.19 3.82
CA ALA A 43 -5.48 7.26 2.58
C ALA A 43 -4.49 6.86 1.46
N SER A 44 -4.82 5.80 0.71
CA SER A 44 -3.93 5.33 -0.35
C SER A 44 -3.70 6.49 -1.32
N SER A 45 -2.44 6.86 -1.53
CA SER A 45 -2.10 7.92 -2.47
C SER A 45 -2.47 7.48 -3.90
N LYS A 46 -2.74 8.46 -4.78
CA LYS A 46 -3.11 8.18 -6.16
C LYS A 46 -1.85 8.10 -7.02
N ILE A 47 -1.74 7.03 -7.84
CA ILE A 47 -0.78 6.91 -8.93
C ILE A 47 -1.52 7.20 -10.23
N GLU A 48 -0.96 8.03 -11.08
CA GLU A 48 -1.51 8.24 -12.41
C GLU A 48 -1.09 7.08 -13.31
N LEU A 49 -2.08 6.29 -13.76
CA LEU A 49 -1.90 5.20 -14.72
C LEU A 49 -2.31 5.69 -16.11
N LYS A 50 -1.46 5.46 -17.12
CA LYS A 50 -1.62 5.93 -18.50
C LYS A 50 -1.42 4.78 -19.49
N THR A 51 -1.98 4.94 -20.67
CA THR A 51 -1.69 4.12 -21.84
C THR A 51 -1.62 4.99 -23.09
N THR A 52 -0.83 4.55 -24.05
CA THR A 52 -0.83 5.08 -25.44
C THR A 52 -1.69 4.24 -26.37
N SER A 53 -2.22 3.12 -25.89
CA SER A 53 -2.97 2.14 -26.69
C SER A 53 -4.40 2.58 -26.99
N PHE A 54 -5.01 3.40 -26.11
CA PHE A 54 -6.35 3.97 -26.29
C PHE A 54 -6.55 5.21 -25.41
N THR A 55 -7.57 6.00 -25.72
CA THR A 55 -7.93 7.16 -24.90
C THR A 55 -8.70 6.70 -23.65
N PRO A 56 -8.36 7.18 -22.44
CA PRO A 56 -9.11 6.87 -21.22
C PRO A 56 -10.61 7.15 -21.39
N GLY A 57 -11.46 6.16 -21.03
CA GLY A 57 -12.90 6.21 -21.25
C GLY A 57 -13.36 5.98 -22.69
N GLY A 58 -12.43 5.90 -23.64
CA GLY A 58 -12.70 5.62 -25.04
C GLY A 58 -12.84 4.14 -25.36
N PHE A 59 -12.97 3.84 -26.66
CA PHE A 59 -13.01 2.46 -27.13
C PHE A 59 -11.59 1.86 -27.19
N ILE A 60 -11.49 0.61 -26.75
CA ILE A 60 -10.28 -0.21 -26.86
C ILE A 60 -10.20 -0.70 -28.30
N PRO A 61 -9.07 -0.47 -29.02
CA PRO A 61 -8.89 -0.98 -30.39
C PRO A 61 -8.92 -2.52 -30.43
N LYS A 62 -9.46 -3.07 -31.52
CA LYS A 62 -9.59 -4.52 -31.73
C LYS A 62 -8.29 -5.29 -31.50
N ARG A 63 -7.13 -4.67 -31.79
CA ARG A 63 -5.81 -5.26 -31.59
C ARG A 63 -5.60 -5.81 -30.17
N PHE A 64 -6.21 -5.17 -29.17
CA PHE A 64 -6.11 -5.54 -27.75
C PHE A 64 -7.27 -6.43 -27.28
N THR A 65 -8.03 -7.02 -28.17
CA THR A 65 -9.25 -7.78 -27.88
C THR A 65 -9.25 -9.12 -28.57
N CYS A 66 -10.17 -10.01 -28.18
CA CYS A 66 -10.34 -11.33 -28.79
C CYS A 66 -10.72 -11.28 -30.29
N GLU A 67 -11.05 -10.11 -30.84
CA GLU A 67 -11.35 -9.97 -32.27
C GLU A 67 -10.14 -9.78 -33.19
N ALA A 68 -8.92 -9.66 -32.61
CA ALA A 68 -7.70 -9.51 -33.41
C ALA A 68 -6.49 -10.16 -32.73
N ALA A 69 -5.40 -9.42 -32.49
CA ALA A 69 -4.13 -9.98 -32.00
C ALA A 69 -4.17 -10.39 -30.52
N ASP A 70 -5.15 -9.92 -29.75
CA ASP A 70 -5.35 -10.23 -28.33
C ASP A 70 -4.09 -9.98 -27.47
N VAL A 71 -3.43 -8.87 -27.71
CA VAL A 71 -2.18 -8.49 -27.02
C VAL A 71 -2.44 -7.47 -25.92
N SER A 72 -1.65 -7.52 -24.84
CA SER A 72 -1.76 -6.56 -23.74
C SER A 72 -1.40 -5.14 -24.18
N PRO A 73 -2.11 -4.11 -23.70
CA PRO A 73 -1.79 -2.71 -23.98
C PRO A 73 -0.49 -2.28 -23.29
N ALA A 74 0.19 -1.29 -23.87
CA ALA A 74 1.29 -0.61 -23.20
C ALA A 74 0.75 0.20 -22.01
N LEU A 75 1.40 0.11 -20.86
CA LEU A 75 1.04 0.84 -19.64
C LEU A 75 2.24 1.67 -19.15
N ALA A 76 1.95 2.83 -18.55
CA ALA A 76 2.93 3.65 -17.87
C ALA A 76 2.30 4.31 -16.64
N TRP A 77 3.11 4.57 -15.60
CA TRP A 77 2.62 5.21 -14.38
C TRP A 77 3.65 6.13 -13.76
N THR A 78 3.16 7.06 -12.94
CA THR A 78 3.98 8.01 -12.19
C THR A 78 4.71 7.33 -11.02
N ASP A 79 5.59 8.07 -10.36
CA ASP A 79 6.33 7.57 -9.20
C ASP A 79 5.38 7.11 -8.09
N PRO A 80 5.64 5.94 -7.50
CA PRO A 80 4.89 5.45 -6.36
C PRO A 80 5.31 6.14 -5.06
N PRO A 81 4.50 6.05 -4.00
CA PRO A 81 4.90 6.55 -2.69
C PRO A 81 6.12 5.79 -2.14
N PRO A 82 6.89 6.44 -1.22
CA PRO A 82 7.96 5.77 -0.49
C PRO A 82 7.47 4.50 0.20
N GLY A 83 8.33 3.49 0.28
CA GLY A 83 7.99 2.19 0.87
C GLY A 83 7.41 1.18 -0.11
N THR A 84 7.16 1.54 -1.37
CA THR A 84 6.73 0.58 -2.39
C THR A 84 7.83 -0.45 -2.66
N ARG A 85 7.46 -1.72 -2.58
CA ARG A 85 8.35 -2.87 -2.81
C ARG A 85 8.02 -3.61 -4.10
N SER A 86 6.74 -3.62 -4.48
CA SER A 86 6.27 -4.23 -5.73
C SER A 86 5.03 -3.52 -6.27
N PHE A 87 4.65 -3.87 -7.52
CA PHE A 87 3.36 -3.50 -8.07
C PHE A 87 2.54 -4.74 -8.41
N ALA A 88 1.21 -4.56 -8.41
CA ALA A 88 0.27 -5.50 -8.97
C ALA A 88 -0.66 -4.79 -9.96
N ILE A 89 -1.14 -5.54 -10.98
CA ILE A 89 -2.10 -5.05 -11.97
C ILE A 89 -3.23 -6.08 -12.09
N ILE A 90 -4.45 -5.58 -12.13
CA ILE A 90 -5.66 -6.36 -12.40
C ILE A 90 -6.44 -5.67 -13.51
N GLU A 91 -6.82 -6.41 -14.54
CA GLU A 91 -7.82 -5.96 -15.50
C GLU A 91 -9.09 -6.78 -15.34
N ASP A 92 -10.23 -6.11 -15.24
CA ASP A 92 -11.52 -6.75 -15.09
C ASP A 92 -12.66 -6.05 -15.84
N ASP A 93 -13.70 -6.83 -16.16
CA ASP A 93 -14.97 -6.43 -16.75
C ASP A 93 -16.10 -6.59 -15.70
N PRO A 94 -16.55 -5.51 -15.04
CA PRO A 94 -17.68 -5.58 -14.11
C PRO A 94 -19.05 -5.70 -14.78
N ASP A 95 -19.13 -5.53 -16.09
CA ASP A 95 -20.38 -5.58 -16.85
C ASP A 95 -20.66 -6.98 -17.43
N ALA A 96 -19.78 -7.96 -17.18
CA ALA A 96 -19.94 -9.32 -17.64
C ALA A 96 -21.21 -9.99 -17.05
N PRO A 97 -21.93 -10.84 -17.82
CA PRO A 97 -23.24 -11.37 -17.41
C PRO A 97 -23.25 -12.17 -16.09
N SER A 98 -22.14 -12.85 -15.78
CA SER A 98 -22.00 -13.69 -14.58
C SER A 98 -21.33 -12.98 -13.38
N GLY A 99 -21.20 -11.67 -13.43
CA GLY A 99 -20.46 -10.88 -12.46
C GLY A 99 -19.10 -10.43 -13.00
N THR A 100 -18.29 -9.79 -12.15
CA THR A 100 -16.97 -9.30 -12.58
C THR A 100 -16.11 -10.42 -13.15
N PHE A 101 -15.63 -10.24 -14.39
CA PHE A 101 -14.79 -11.18 -15.11
C PHE A 101 -13.35 -10.65 -15.20
N VAL A 102 -12.38 -11.46 -14.80
CA VAL A 102 -10.95 -11.10 -14.74
C VAL A 102 -10.25 -11.43 -16.05
N HIS A 103 -9.63 -10.42 -16.65
CA HIS A 103 -8.93 -10.51 -17.93
C HIS A 103 -7.41 -10.64 -17.77
N TRP A 104 -6.85 -10.02 -16.73
CA TRP A 104 -5.40 -10.02 -16.51
C TRP A 104 -5.07 -9.89 -15.02
N VAL A 105 -4.08 -10.67 -14.57
CA VAL A 105 -3.53 -10.63 -13.23
C VAL A 105 -2.01 -10.56 -13.33
N VAL A 106 -1.40 -9.54 -12.71
CA VAL A 106 0.06 -9.37 -12.63
C VAL A 106 0.42 -9.04 -11.20
N TYR A 107 1.50 -9.60 -10.69
CA TYR A 107 1.98 -9.35 -9.33
C TYR A 107 3.50 -9.40 -9.23
N ASP A 108 4.02 -8.91 -8.11
CA ASP A 108 5.45 -8.84 -7.80
C ASP A 108 6.30 -8.14 -8.88
N LEU A 109 5.70 -7.20 -9.65
CA LEU A 109 6.47 -6.34 -10.53
C LEU A 109 7.45 -5.51 -9.69
N PRO A 110 8.74 -5.44 -10.07
CA PRO A 110 9.74 -4.68 -9.31
C PRO A 110 9.35 -3.21 -9.09
N ALA A 111 9.62 -2.68 -7.91
CA ALA A 111 9.32 -1.29 -7.54
C ALA A 111 9.99 -0.24 -8.45
N ALA A 112 11.03 -0.61 -9.19
CA ALA A 112 11.69 0.26 -10.18
C ALA A 112 10.91 0.44 -11.48
N TYR A 113 9.90 -0.39 -11.76
CA TYR A 113 9.12 -0.31 -12.99
C TYR A 113 8.24 0.94 -13.00
N ARG A 114 8.17 1.57 -14.18
CA ARG A 114 7.29 2.70 -14.49
C ARG A 114 6.47 2.48 -15.76
N LYS A 115 6.69 1.35 -16.40
CA LYS A 115 5.98 0.98 -17.64
C LYS A 115 6.02 -0.51 -17.89
N LEU A 116 5.03 -1.00 -18.63
CA LEU A 116 5.02 -2.29 -19.30
C LEU A 116 4.91 -2.07 -20.80
N PRO A 117 5.65 -2.81 -21.62
CA PRO A 117 5.50 -2.75 -23.07
C PRO A 117 4.18 -3.36 -23.52
N GLU A 118 3.78 -3.04 -24.73
CA GLU A 118 2.71 -3.76 -25.44
C GLU A 118 3.12 -5.22 -25.69
N ALA A 119 2.14 -6.10 -25.79
CA ALA A 119 2.32 -7.50 -26.19
C ALA A 119 3.26 -8.29 -25.26
N LEU A 120 3.05 -8.19 -23.96
CA LEU A 120 3.73 -9.07 -23.00
C LEU A 120 3.42 -10.52 -23.31
N SER A 121 4.45 -11.38 -23.22
CA SER A 121 4.26 -12.82 -23.39
C SER A 121 3.29 -13.38 -22.36
N GLY A 122 2.50 -14.42 -22.72
CA GLY A 122 1.57 -15.10 -21.82
C GLY A 122 2.24 -16.02 -20.79
N ASN A 123 3.55 -15.92 -20.59
CA ASN A 123 4.29 -16.74 -19.62
C ASN A 123 4.02 -16.27 -18.19
N ASP A 124 3.96 -17.21 -17.24
CA ASP A 124 3.86 -16.90 -15.81
C ASP A 124 4.98 -15.94 -15.36
N GLN A 125 6.22 -16.27 -15.65
CA GLN A 125 7.36 -15.44 -15.27
C GLN A 125 7.67 -14.38 -16.32
N MET A 126 7.69 -13.13 -15.90
CA MET A 126 7.97 -12.00 -16.77
C MET A 126 9.48 -11.75 -16.88
N SER A 127 9.94 -11.41 -18.10
CA SER A 127 11.31 -10.95 -18.32
C SER A 127 11.58 -9.67 -17.51
N GLY A 128 12.60 -9.68 -16.66
CA GLY A 128 12.94 -8.55 -15.79
C GLY A 128 12.26 -8.55 -14.43
N GLY A 129 11.48 -9.58 -14.10
CA GLY A 129 10.83 -9.78 -12.80
C GLY A 129 9.32 -9.50 -12.82
N GLY A 130 8.64 -10.08 -11.84
CA GLY A 130 7.19 -10.13 -11.77
C GLY A 130 6.60 -11.42 -12.36
N ARG A 131 5.33 -11.64 -12.08
CA ARG A 131 4.59 -12.82 -12.50
C ARG A 131 3.24 -12.45 -13.07
N GLN A 132 2.72 -13.32 -13.92
CA GLN A 132 1.34 -13.25 -14.39
C GLN A 132 0.54 -14.40 -13.76
N GLY A 133 -0.67 -14.06 -13.31
CA GLY A 133 -1.62 -14.99 -12.72
C GLY A 133 -2.60 -15.57 -13.73
N THR A 134 -3.51 -16.40 -13.21
CA THR A 134 -4.59 -16.99 -13.97
C THR A 134 -5.79 -16.05 -14.04
N ASN A 135 -6.27 -15.82 -15.24
CA ASN A 135 -7.50 -15.07 -15.54
C ASN A 135 -8.73 -16.00 -15.60
N ASP A 136 -9.92 -15.42 -15.77
CA ASP A 136 -11.18 -16.22 -15.77
C ASP A 136 -11.41 -17.01 -17.08
N PHE A 137 -10.55 -16.84 -18.09
CA PHE A 137 -10.46 -17.76 -19.23
C PHE A 137 -9.63 -19.01 -18.90
N SER A 138 -9.20 -19.21 -17.65
CA SER A 138 -8.30 -20.28 -17.22
C SER A 138 -6.94 -20.24 -17.94
N ARG A 139 -6.46 -19.04 -18.27
CA ARG A 139 -5.18 -18.80 -18.96
C ARG A 139 -4.26 -17.93 -18.09
N THR A 140 -2.97 -18.17 -18.18
CA THR A 140 -1.96 -17.28 -17.61
C THR A 140 -1.71 -16.11 -18.56
N GLY A 141 -1.64 -14.89 -17.98
CA GLY A 141 -1.38 -13.67 -18.72
C GLY A 141 -2.64 -12.94 -19.19
N TYR A 142 -2.46 -12.08 -20.19
CA TYR A 142 -3.52 -11.25 -20.73
C TYR A 142 -4.46 -12.05 -21.63
N SER A 143 -5.75 -11.79 -21.50
CA SER A 143 -6.80 -12.12 -22.44
C SER A 143 -7.74 -10.92 -22.55
N GLY A 144 -7.79 -10.30 -23.70
CA GLY A 144 -8.46 -9.02 -23.88
C GLY A 144 -9.98 -9.05 -23.83
N PRO A 145 -10.60 -7.87 -23.93
CA PRO A 145 -12.04 -7.72 -24.02
C PRO A 145 -12.70 -8.67 -25.02
N CYS A 146 -13.70 -9.43 -24.54
CA CYS A 146 -14.45 -10.38 -25.36
C CYS A 146 -15.91 -10.50 -24.92
N PRO A 147 -16.68 -9.36 -24.88
CA PRO A 147 -18.05 -9.40 -24.40
C PRO A 147 -18.96 -10.11 -25.37
N PRO A 148 -20.15 -10.58 -24.97
CA PRO A 148 -21.18 -11.00 -25.88
C PRO A 148 -21.59 -9.83 -26.80
N PRO A 149 -22.13 -10.09 -28.02
CA PRO A 149 -22.62 -9.02 -28.88
C PRO A 149 -23.68 -8.17 -28.17
N GLY A 150 -23.54 -6.83 -28.29
CA GLY A 150 -24.49 -5.91 -27.67
C GLY A 150 -23.90 -4.60 -27.22
N ARG A 151 -24.37 -4.11 -26.05
CA ARG A 151 -23.86 -2.85 -25.48
C ARG A 151 -22.38 -2.95 -25.10
N PRO A 152 -21.64 -1.82 -25.16
CA PRO A 152 -20.25 -1.81 -24.72
C PRO A 152 -20.13 -2.15 -23.23
N HIS A 153 -19.16 -3.03 -22.91
CA HIS A 153 -18.70 -3.27 -21.54
C HIS A 153 -17.54 -2.33 -21.18
N ARG A 154 -17.33 -2.10 -19.91
CA ARG A 154 -16.22 -1.33 -19.34
C ARG A 154 -15.13 -2.29 -18.87
N TYR A 155 -13.89 -1.96 -19.20
CA TYR A 155 -12.71 -2.71 -18.79
C TYR A 155 -11.85 -1.81 -17.94
N PHE A 156 -11.61 -2.19 -16.70
CA PHE A 156 -10.82 -1.43 -15.74
C PHE A 156 -9.46 -2.07 -15.56
N ILE A 157 -8.41 -1.33 -15.88
CA ILE A 157 -7.03 -1.71 -15.54
C ILE A 157 -6.68 -0.98 -14.26
N ARG A 158 -6.39 -1.72 -13.18
CA ARG A 158 -6.04 -1.19 -11.87
C ARG A 158 -4.61 -1.53 -11.53
N LEU A 159 -3.84 -0.52 -11.17
CA LEU A 159 -2.46 -0.62 -10.67
C LEU A 159 -2.47 -0.42 -9.16
N TYR A 160 -1.74 -1.26 -8.45
CA TYR A 160 -1.53 -1.18 -7.01
C TYR A 160 -0.04 -1.08 -6.71
N ALA A 161 0.38 -0.06 -5.94
CA ALA A 161 1.69 -0.02 -5.31
C ALA A 161 1.60 -0.74 -3.96
N VAL A 162 2.44 -1.74 -3.76
CA VAL A 162 2.38 -2.66 -2.61
C VAL A 162 3.65 -2.53 -1.77
N GLY A 163 3.50 -2.44 -0.45
CA GLY A 163 4.61 -2.27 0.50
C GLY A 163 5.45 -3.53 0.77
N VAL A 164 5.10 -4.64 0.14
CA VAL A 164 5.79 -5.94 0.28
C VAL A 164 5.97 -6.60 -1.09
N ILE A 165 6.80 -7.64 -1.15
CA ILE A 165 6.77 -8.63 -2.22
C ILE A 165 5.83 -9.74 -1.75
N LEU A 166 4.83 -10.09 -2.55
CA LEU A 166 3.74 -10.98 -2.12
C LEU A 166 4.16 -12.45 -2.09
N ASN A 167 5.13 -12.83 -2.93
CA ASN A 167 5.66 -14.21 -3.03
C ASN A 167 4.57 -15.27 -3.23
N LEU A 168 3.55 -14.93 -4.02
CA LEU A 168 2.49 -15.88 -4.36
C LEU A 168 3.04 -17.00 -5.25
N HIS A 169 2.36 -18.16 -5.21
CA HIS A 169 2.69 -19.26 -6.09
C HIS A 169 2.47 -18.90 -7.58
N PRO A 170 3.09 -19.61 -8.53
CA PRO A 170 2.85 -19.42 -9.96
C PRO A 170 1.37 -19.50 -10.30
N ALA A 171 0.94 -18.65 -11.26
CA ALA A 171 -0.44 -18.62 -11.76
C ALA A 171 -1.52 -18.32 -10.69
N ALA A 172 -1.17 -17.57 -9.62
CA ALA A 172 -2.12 -17.14 -8.60
C ALA A 172 -3.32 -16.42 -9.22
N THR A 173 -4.50 -16.62 -8.64
CA THR A 173 -5.75 -16.02 -9.07
C THR A 173 -5.89 -14.58 -8.55
N ARG A 174 -6.84 -13.82 -9.10
CA ARG A 174 -7.21 -12.51 -8.56
C ARG A 174 -7.57 -12.56 -7.08
N LYS A 175 -8.34 -13.56 -6.66
CA LYS A 175 -8.77 -13.69 -5.26
C LYS A 175 -7.56 -13.80 -4.32
N GLU A 176 -6.62 -14.66 -4.64
CA GLU A 176 -5.39 -14.84 -3.85
C GLU A 176 -4.54 -13.56 -3.83
N LEU A 177 -4.46 -12.86 -4.97
CA LEU A 177 -3.78 -11.58 -5.05
C LEU A 177 -4.45 -10.50 -4.18
N ASP A 178 -5.79 -10.37 -4.25
CA ASP A 178 -6.55 -9.43 -3.44
C ASP A 178 -6.35 -9.69 -1.93
N GLU A 179 -6.42 -10.95 -1.49
CA GLU A 179 -6.21 -11.36 -0.10
C GLU A 179 -4.78 -11.05 0.38
N ALA A 180 -3.77 -11.32 -0.45
CA ALA A 180 -2.38 -11.09 -0.10
C ALA A 180 -2.01 -9.60 -0.02
N MET A 181 -2.59 -8.73 -0.88
CA MET A 181 -2.20 -7.32 -0.96
C MET A 181 -3.06 -6.37 -0.12
N GLN A 182 -4.27 -6.76 0.35
CA GLN A 182 -5.28 -5.84 0.92
C GLN A 182 -4.76 -4.94 2.05
N SER A 183 -3.87 -5.45 2.92
CA SER A 183 -3.28 -4.71 4.04
C SER A 183 -1.98 -3.98 3.69
N HIS A 184 -1.47 -4.16 2.47
CA HIS A 184 -0.18 -3.66 2.03
C HIS A 184 -0.25 -2.63 0.90
N ILE A 185 -1.47 -2.23 0.49
CA ILE A 185 -1.65 -1.26 -0.60
C ILE A 185 -1.31 0.14 -0.10
N LEU A 186 -0.30 0.76 -0.73
CA LEU A 186 0.16 2.11 -0.45
C LEU A 186 -0.50 3.15 -1.37
N ALA A 187 -0.72 2.78 -2.64
CA ALA A 187 -1.34 3.66 -3.62
C ALA A 187 -2.06 2.86 -4.71
N ARG A 188 -2.98 3.54 -5.40
CA ARG A 188 -3.76 2.95 -6.51
C ARG A 188 -3.79 3.88 -7.70
N GLY A 189 -3.79 3.28 -8.91
CA GLY A 189 -4.08 3.94 -10.17
C GLY A 189 -5.15 3.15 -10.91
N GLU A 190 -5.95 3.82 -11.74
CA GLU A 190 -6.99 3.19 -12.55
C GLU A 190 -7.07 3.82 -13.93
N LEU A 191 -7.31 2.99 -14.92
CA LEU A 191 -7.57 3.35 -16.29
C LEU A 191 -8.79 2.54 -16.76
N MET A 192 -9.72 3.17 -17.49
CA MET A 192 -10.89 2.48 -18.02
C MET A 192 -10.95 2.65 -19.54
N GLY A 193 -11.27 1.56 -20.24
CA GLY A 193 -11.65 1.55 -21.64
C GLY A 193 -12.99 0.84 -21.85
N ARG A 194 -13.56 0.96 -23.05
CA ARG A 194 -14.82 0.30 -23.43
C ARG A 194 -14.62 -0.57 -24.67
N PHE A 195 -15.35 -1.66 -24.76
CA PHE A 195 -15.39 -2.48 -25.96
C PHE A 195 -16.76 -3.12 -26.15
N ALA A 196 -17.19 -3.25 -27.39
CA ALA A 196 -18.40 -3.96 -27.81
C ALA A 196 -18.08 -4.86 -29.00
N ARG A 197 -18.77 -5.97 -29.11
CA ARG A 197 -18.79 -6.84 -30.28
C ARG A 197 -20.07 -6.64 -31.06
#